data_dd0b30338e55f04d6612356e5fd58d23
#
_entry.id   dd0b30338e55f04d6612356e5fd58d23
#
_cell.length_a   1.000
_cell.length_b   1.000
_cell.length_c   1.000
_cell.angle_alpha   90.00
_cell.angle_beta   90.00
_cell.angle_gamma   90.00
#
_symmetry.space_group_name_H-M   'P 1'
#
loop_
_entity.id
_entity.type
_entity.pdbx_description
1 polymer ?
#
loop_
_entity_poly.entity_id
_entity_poly.type
_entity_poly.pdbx_seq_one_letter_code
_entity_poly.pdbx_strand_id
1 'polypeptide(L)'
;MIIFILPQFSGGGAERVTINLLTELHDRGYSVGIIVFNQVGPLMSMVSNDIPIYNLGTLTLKSSIIPLVKKLRQLNPKVIYSTLGYINVALLAIQWLLPRKTEIWIREANLPSISLPNNSQSKLMPILYRLLYRKSNRLICTSIKMRDEFIFDFKVPKRIIGILPNPVDVEAIRISALQMKRFDKGGVCYVAAGRLVFQKGFDRLLCWFSKLEDKNSTLTILGEGGLKNELENKTKLLNLKNRVKFIGFCDNPWQWYAGADVFLLSSRWEGMPNSVLESLACGTPVIATEESGGIKEIVEQKINNSVVVVSGEQQFVKAMNSVKIKNQNYQSGSLLPEKYRKENVISIVERWINELK
;
A
#
# COMPACT_ATOMS: atom_id res chain seq x y z
N MET A 1 18.35 2.78 -18.67
CA MET A 1 16.92 3.07 -18.46
C MET A 1 16.27 1.97 -17.63
N ILE A 2 15.38 2.32 -16.70
CA ILE A 2 14.56 1.42 -15.90
C ILE A 2 13.12 1.54 -16.40
N ILE A 3 12.45 0.43 -16.72
CA ILE A 3 11.07 0.42 -17.19
C ILE A 3 10.17 -0.18 -16.13
N PHE A 4 9.20 0.62 -15.69
CA PHE A 4 8.14 0.18 -14.80
C PHE A 4 6.97 -0.37 -15.61
N ILE A 5 6.26 -1.36 -15.06
CA ILE A 5 5.11 -1.96 -15.74
C ILE A 5 3.89 -1.95 -14.82
N LEU A 6 2.80 -1.33 -15.29
CA LEU A 6 1.48 -1.36 -14.67
C LEU A 6 0.42 -1.74 -15.71
N PRO A 7 -0.71 -2.34 -15.29
CA PRO A 7 -1.81 -2.57 -16.22
C PRO A 7 -2.51 -1.25 -16.61
N GLN A 8 -2.68 -0.37 -15.64
CA GLN A 8 -3.32 0.95 -15.77
C GLN A 8 -3.00 1.80 -14.54
N PHE A 9 -3.40 3.05 -14.53
CA PHE A 9 -3.21 3.98 -13.41
C PHE A 9 -4.34 3.88 -12.36
N SER A 10 -4.62 2.66 -11.87
CA SER A 10 -5.65 2.42 -10.86
C SER A 10 -5.31 3.09 -9.52
N GLY A 11 -6.33 3.39 -8.71
CA GLY A 11 -6.17 4.01 -7.40
C GLY A 11 -5.63 3.09 -6.29
N GLY A 12 -4.98 1.97 -6.64
CA GLY A 12 -4.45 1.01 -5.67
C GLY A 12 -3.16 1.47 -4.99
N GLY A 13 -2.92 0.97 -3.77
CA GLY A 13 -1.72 1.32 -3.01
C GLY A 13 -0.42 0.82 -3.65
N ALA A 14 -0.44 -0.32 -4.34
CA ALA A 14 0.74 -0.86 -5.03
C ALA A 14 1.13 -0.02 -6.24
N GLU A 15 0.13 0.42 -7.02
CA GLU A 15 0.30 1.30 -8.17
C GLU A 15 0.81 2.68 -7.73
N ARG A 16 0.23 3.26 -6.66
CA ARG A 16 0.69 4.54 -6.09
C ARG A 16 2.16 4.47 -5.65
N VAL A 17 2.56 3.42 -4.94
CA VAL A 17 3.97 3.21 -4.53
C VAL A 17 4.88 3.08 -5.74
N THR A 18 4.44 2.39 -6.79
CA THR A 18 5.22 2.25 -8.04
C THR A 18 5.42 3.59 -8.74
N ILE A 19 4.38 4.41 -8.82
CA ILE A 19 4.45 5.75 -9.42
C ILE A 19 5.35 6.67 -8.58
N ASN A 20 5.21 6.67 -7.25
CA ASN A 20 6.07 7.45 -6.37
C ASN A 20 7.55 7.07 -6.54
N LEU A 21 7.85 5.78 -6.64
CA LEU A 21 9.22 5.29 -6.88
C LEU A 21 9.75 5.71 -8.25
N LEU A 22 8.91 5.61 -9.29
CA LEU A 22 9.22 6.03 -10.65
C LEU A 22 9.57 7.53 -10.69
N THR A 23 8.71 8.39 -10.12
CA THR A 23 8.88 9.85 -10.10
C THR A 23 10.12 10.24 -9.31
N GLU A 24 10.32 9.67 -8.13
CA GLU A 24 11.48 9.99 -7.31
C GLU A 24 12.81 9.60 -7.97
N LEU A 25 12.87 8.47 -8.68
CA LEU A 25 14.05 8.10 -9.45
C LEU A 25 14.27 9.05 -10.64
N HIS A 26 13.21 9.50 -11.30
CA HIS A 26 13.29 10.51 -12.35
C HIS A 26 13.88 11.82 -11.81
N ASP A 27 13.35 12.32 -10.69
CA ASP A 27 13.78 13.58 -10.07
C ASP A 27 15.26 13.55 -9.63
N ARG A 28 15.78 12.35 -9.37
CA ARG A 28 17.21 12.11 -9.10
C ARG A 28 18.07 11.90 -10.35
N GLY A 29 17.50 12.09 -11.55
CA GLY A 29 18.22 12.02 -12.82
C GLY A 29 18.40 10.63 -13.40
N TYR A 30 17.71 9.61 -12.87
CA TYR A 30 17.73 8.29 -13.49
C TYR A 30 16.86 8.26 -14.75
N SER A 31 17.35 7.60 -15.79
CA SER A 31 16.56 7.34 -16.99
C SER A 31 15.48 6.27 -16.68
N VAL A 32 14.25 6.71 -16.58
CA VAL A 32 13.09 5.87 -16.25
C VAL A 32 11.98 6.02 -17.30
N GLY A 33 11.04 5.07 -17.33
CA GLY A 33 9.82 5.13 -18.12
C GLY A 33 8.81 4.12 -17.63
N ILE A 34 7.58 4.23 -18.06
CA ILE A 34 6.51 3.33 -17.66
C ILE A 34 5.77 2.76 -18.88
N ILE A 35 5.58 1.45 -18.90
CA ILE A 35 4.69 0.76 -19.84
C ILE A 35 3.37 0.49 -19.13
N VAL A 36 2.26 0.87 -19.76
CA VAL A 36 0.90 0.54 -19.30
C VAL A 36 0.15 -0.24 -20.38
N PHE A 37 -0.71 -1.16 -19.97
CA PHE A 37 -1.56 -1.89 -20.92
C PHE A 37 -2.63 -0.96 -21.47
N ASN A 38 -3.25 -0.14 -20.57
CA ASN A 38 -4.19 0.89 -20.92
C ASN A 38 -3.90 2.18 -20.14
N GLN A 39 -3.84 3.31 -20.84
CA GLN A 39 -3.50 4.61 -20.23
C GLN A 39 -4.76 5.29 -19.69
N VAL A 40 -5.32 4.71 -18.62
CA VAL A 40 -6.51 5.24 -17.92
C VAL A 40 -6.33 5.10 -16.40
N GLY A 41 -6.97 5.98 -15.65
CA GLY A 41 -7.09 5.90 -14.20
C GLY A 41 -6.66 7.15 -13.44
N PRO A 42 -7.06 7.27 -12.18
CA PRO A 42 -6.90 8.50 -11.38
C PRO A 42 -5.44 8.83 -11.04
N LEU A 43 -4.53 7.83 -11.02
CA LEU A 43 -3.13 8.08 -10.69
C LEU A 43 -2.30 8.62 -11.87
N MET A 44 -2.89 8.78 -13.06
CA MET A 44 -2.17 9.28 -14.24
C MET A 44 -1.61 10.69 -14.01
N SER A 45 -2.35 11.54 -13.31
CA SER A 45 -1.93 12.91 -12.98
C SER A 45 -0.74 13.00 -12.02
N MET A 46 -0.35 11.89 -11.38
CA MET A 46 0.82 11.83 -10.50
C MET A 46 2.13 11.58 -11.27
N VAL A 47 2.06 11.18 -12.54
CA VAL A 47 3.25 10.96 -13.36
C VAL A 47 3.65 12.28 -14.00
N SER A 48 4.92 12.71 -13.80
CA SER A 48 5.46 13.90 -14.45
C SER A 48 5.37 13.78 -15.97
N ASN A 49 5.10 14.90 -16.66
CA ASN A 49 5.01 14.96 -18.12
C ASN A 49 6.33 14.59 -18.81
N ASP A 50 7.46 14.74 -18.14
CA ASP A 50 8.79 14.41 -18.66
C ASP A 50 9.10 12.91 -18.61
N ILE A 51 8.29 12.11 -17.92
CA ILE A 51 8.45 10.66 -17.85
C ILE A 51 7.73 10.00 -19.03
N PRO A 52 8.43 9.26 -19.91
CA PRO A 52 7.81 8.61 -21.04
C PRO A 52 6.83 7.52 -20.62
N ILE A 53 5.58 7.64 -21.09
CA ILE A 53 4.52 6.66 -20.91
C ILE A 53 4.32 5.91 -22.23
N TYR A 54 4.48 4.59 -22.19
CA TYR A 54 4.29 3.71 -23.35
C TYR A 54 2.97 2.94 -23.18
N ASN A 55 1.91 3.40 -23.84
CA ASN A 55 0.62 2.74 -23.84
C ASN A 55 0.59 1.62 -24.88
N LEU A 56 0.25 0.39 -24.44
CA LEU A 56 0.13 -0.76 -25.33
C LEU A 56 -1.24 -0.82 -26.04
N GLY A 57 -2.24 -0.07 -25.57
CA GLY A 57 -3.59 -0.06 -26.13
C GLY A 57 -4.33 -1.40 -25.96
N THR A 58 -4.07 -2.12 -24.87
CA THR A 58 -4.62 -3.46 -24.61
C THR A 58 -5.38 -3.50 -23.30
N LEU A 59 -6.40 -4.37 -23.19
CA LEU A 59 -7.25 -4.46 -21.99
C LEU A 59 -6.90 -5.62 -21.07
N THR A 60 -6.20 -6.63 -21.58
CA THR A 60 -5.94 -7.86 -20.83
C THR A 60 -4.46 -8.23 -20.88
N LEU A 61 -3.99 -8.96 -19.85
CA LEU A 61 -2.62 -9.47 -19.84
C LEU A 61 -2.32 -10.30 -21.10
N LYS A 62 -3.25 -11.17 -21.53
CA LYS A 62 -3.04 -12.04 -22.71
C LYS A 62 -2.80 -11.23 -23.98
N SER A 63 -3.61 -10.21 -24.23
CA SER A 63 -3.44 -9.33 -25.40
C SER A 63 -2.20 -8.44 -25.31
N SER A 64 -1.68 -8.22 -24.10
CA SER A 64 -0.50 -7.37 -23.86
C SER A 64 0.83 -8.07 -24.10
N ILE A 65 0.91 -9.42 -24.08
CA ILE A 65 2.19 -10.14 -24.10
C ILE A 65 3.05 -9.80 -25.32
N ILE A 66 2.48 -9.89 -26.52
CA ILE A 66 3.23 -9.63 -27.77
C ILE A 66 3.64 -8.16 -27.88
N PRO A 67 2.73 -7.16 -27.70
CA PRO A 67 3.11 -5.75 -27.68
C PRO A 67 4.16 -5.44 -26.62
N LEU A 68 4.05 -6.03 -25.43
CA LEU A 68 4.99 -5.85 -24.33
C LEU A 68 6.40 -6.33 -24.69
N VAL A 69 6.52 -7.55 -25.24
CA VAL A 69 7.82 -8.09 -25.67
C VAL A 69 8.42 -7.21 -26.77
N LYS A 70 7.63 -6.80 -27.78
CA LYS A 70 8.08 -5.92 -28.85
C LYS A 70 8.60 -4.60 -28.29
N LYS A 71 7.84 -3.95 -27.39
CA LYS A 71 8.22 -2.69 -26.77
C LYS A 71 9.48 -2.84 -25.92
N LEU A 72 9.59 -3.86 -25.08
CA LEU A 72 10.76 -4.11 -24.23
C LEU A 72 12.02 -4.39 -25.06
N ARG A 73 11.90 -5.12 -26.19
CA ARG A 73 13.02 -5.31 -27.12
C ARG A 73 13.45 -4.00 -27.79
N GLN A 74 12.51 -3.13 -28.16
CA GLN A 74 12.81 -1.82 -28.74
C GLN A 74 13.53 -0.92 -27.74
N LEU A 75 13.07 -0.88 -26.47
CA LEU A 75 13.60 -0.03 -25.43
C LEU A 75 14.91 -0.55 -24.84
N ASN A 76 15.16 -1.85 -24.90
CA ASN A 76 16.33 -2.55 -24.36
C ASN A 76 16.71 -2.04 -22.93
N PRO A 77 15.78 -2.11 -21.94
CA PRO A 77 16.04 -1.53 -20.62
C PRO A 77 17.09 -2.33 -19.85
N LYS A 78 17.80 -1.66 -18.93
CA LYS A 78 18.67 -2.35 -17.96
C LYS A 78 17.84 -3.12 -16.93
N VAL A 79 16.73 -2.52 -16.48
CA VAL A 79 15.83 -3.12 -15.48
C VAL A 79 14.39 -3.02 -15.93
N ILE A 80 13.65 -4.09 -15.73
CA ILE A 80 12.18 -4.13 -15.76
C ILE A 80 11.70 -4.27 -14.32
N TYR A 81 10.88 -3.31 -13.86
CA TYR A 81 10.28 -3.31 -12.53
C TYR A 81 8.77 -3.58 -12.63
N SER A 82 8.30 -4.61 -11.94
CA SER A 82 6.88 -5.00 -11.91
C SER A 82 6.38 -5.23 -10.49
N THR A 83 5.12 -4.91 -10.21
CA THR A 83 4.58 -4.94 -8.84
C THR A 83 3.31 -5.79 -8.66
N LEU A 84 2.75 -6.37 -9.69
CA LEU A 84 1.52 -7.18 -9.56
C LEU A 84 1.82 -8.65 -9.86
N GLY A 85 1.47 -9.55 -8.95
CA GLY A 85 1.84 -10.96 -8.99
C GLY A 85 1.54 -11.66 -10.32
N TYR A 86 0.38 -11.40 -10.95
CA TYR A 86 0.05 -11.99 -12.24
C TYR A 86 0.92 -11.45 -13.40
N ILE A 87 1.35 -10.17 -13.33
CA ILE A 87 2.29 -9.59 -14.30
C ILE A 87 3.70 -10.14 -14.02
N ASN A 88 4.09 -10.26 -12.74
CA ASN A 88 5.35 -10.86 -12.32
C ASN A 88 5.51 -12.26 -12.91
N VAL A 89 4.49 -13.12 -12.74
CA VAL A 89 4.47 -14.48 -13.30
C VAL A 89 4.60 -14.45 -14.83
N ALA A 90 3.84 -13.59 -15.52
CA ALA A 90 3.89 -13.49 -16.97
C ALA A 90 5.28 -13.07 -17.48
N LEU A 91 5.88 -12.03 -16.88
CA LEU A 91 7.23 -11.56 -17.22
C LEU A 91 8.27 -12.67 -17.05
N LEU A 92 8.24 -13.38 -15.94
CA LEU A 92 9.17 -14.48 -15.66
C LEU A 92 8.94 -15.69 -16.59
N ALA A 93 7.70 -15.95 -17.00
CA ALA A 93 7.41 -17.00 -17.98
C ALA A 93 7.94 -16.70 -19.38
N ILE A 94 7.96 -15.42 -19.78
CA ILE A 94 8.41 -14.98 -21.10
C ILE A 94 9.84 -14.39 -21.09
N GLN A 95 10.58 -14.49 -19.97
CA GLN A 95 11.89 -13.84 -19.82
C GLN A 95 12.89 -14.19 -20.94
N TRP A 96 12.81 -15.40 -21.50
CA TRP A 96 13.65 -15.86 -22.61
C TRP A 96 13.41 -15.09 -23.92
N LEU A 97 12.27 -14.38 -24.04
CA LEU A 97 11.95 -13.49 -25.16
C LEU A 97 12.47 -12.07 -24.96
N LEU A 98 12.92 -11.72 -23.75
CA LEU A 98 13.39 -10.37 -23.41
C LEU A 98 14.87 -10.19 -23.71
N PRO A 99 15.38 -8.96 -23.76
CA PRO A 99 16.80 -8.70 -24.00
C PRO A 99 17.67 -9.38 -22.93
N ARG A 100 18.71 -10.07 -23.32
CA ARG A 100 19.53 -10.95 -22.43
C ARG A 100 20.19 -10.23 -21.25
N LYS A 101 20.48 -8.91 -21.39
CA LYS A 101 21.13 -8.10 -20.35
C LYS A 101 20.14 -7.38 -19.42
N THR A 102 18.84 -7.57 -19.65
CA THR A 102 17.80 -6.93 -18.84
C THR A 102 17.57 -7.70 -17.54
N GLU A 103 17.68 -7.03 -16.41
CA GLU A 103 17.28 -7.59 -15.12
C GLU A 103 15.77 -7.45 -14.90
N ILE A 104 15.16 -8.48 -14.34
CA ILE A 104 13.75 -8.49 -13.97
C ILE A 104 13.65 -8.37 -12.44
N TRP A 105 13.18 -7.23 -11.98
CA TRP A 105 12.89 -6.94 -10.59
C TRP A 105 11.39 -7.03 -10.38
N ILE A 106 10.97 -7.96 -9.55
CA ILE A 106 9.56 -8.18 -9.23
C ILE A 106 9.29 -7.77 -7.78
N ARG A 107 8.20 -7.06 -7.55
CA ARG A 107 7.78 -6.65 -6.21
C ARG A 107 6.45 -7.28 -5.84
N GLU A 108 6.33 -7.71 -4.59
CA GLU A 108 5.06 -8.13 -4.02
C GLU A 108 4.55 -7.10 -3.01
N ALA A 109 3.24 -6.85 -3.07
CA ALA A 109 2.58 -5.87 -2.20
C ALA A 109 1.86 -6.51 -1.02
N ASN A 110 1.50 -7.80 -1.12
CA ASN A 110 0.78 -8.55 -0.09
C ASN A 110 1.48 -9.88 0.21
N LEU A 111 1.23 -10.42 1.40
CA LEU A 111 1.68 -11.76 1.78
C LEU A 111 1.05 -12.82 0.85
N PRO A 112 1.83 -13.62 0.13
CA PRO A 112 1.31 -14.61 -0.80
C PRO A 112 0.39 -15.65 -0.16
N SER A 113 0.73 -16.16 1.05
CA SER A 113 -0.09 -17.13 1.79
C SER A 113 -1.53 -16.66 2.01
N ILE A 114 -1.73 -15.36 2.08
CA ILE A 114 -3.04 -14.76 2.33
C ILE A 114 -3.68 -14.28 1.03
N SER A 115 -2.89 -13.67 0.13
CA SER A 115 -3.44 -13.08 -1.09
C SER A 115 -3.80 -14.13 -2.15
N LEU A 116 -3.05 -15.22 -2.26
CA LEU A 116 -3.28 -16.26 -3.26
C LEU A 116 -4.58 -17.05 -3.04
N PRO A 117 -4.90 -17.53 -1.83
CA PRO A 117 -6.18 -18.21 -1.57
C PRO A 117 -7.40 -17.32 -1.77
N ASN A 118 -7.25 -16.02 -1.49
CA ASN A 118 -8.35 -15.04 -1.60
C ASN A 118 -8.51 -14.45 -3.03
N ASN A 119 -7.61 -14.79 -3.94
CA ASN A 119 -7.71 -14.41 -5.35
C ASN A 119 -8.28 -15.59 -6.15
N SER A 120 -9.47 -15.41 -6.72
CA SER A 120 -10.17 -16.42 -7.53
C SER A 120 -9.43 -16.80 -8.83
N GLN A 121 -8.27 -16.21 -9.11
CA GLN A 121 -7.68 -16.22 -10.44
C GLN A 121 -6.94 -17.49 -10.85
N SER A 122 -6.46 -18.33 -9.96
CA SER A 122 -5.96 -19.68 -10.33
C SER A 122 -5.38 -20.47 -9.15
N LYS A 123 -5.81 -21.71 -8.98
CA LYS A 123 -5.18 -22.70 -8.08
C LYS A 123 -3.72 -23.00 -8.46
N LEU A 124 -3.28 -22.59 -9.66
CA LEU A 124 -1.90 -22.78 -10.15
C LEU A 124 -0.94 -21.67 -9.70
N MET A 125 -1.44 -20.52 -9.24
CA MET A 125 -0.57 -19.40 -8.88
C MET A 125 0.48 -19.73 -7.81
N PRO A 126 0.20 -20.48 -6.73
CA PRO A 126 1.22 -20.89 -5.77
C PRO A 126 2.35 -21.70 -6.39
N ILE A 127 2.01 -22.60 -7.33
CA ILE A 127 2.99 -23.42 -8.06
C ILE A 127 3.83 -22.53 -8.97
N LEU A 128 3.21 -21.60 -9.69
CA LEU A 128 3.90 -20.65 -10.57
C LEU A 128 4.84 -19.72 -9.77
N TYR A 129 4.43 -19.26 -8.60
CA TYR A 129 5.29 -18.50 -7.71
C TYR A 129 6.53 -19.31 -7.34
N ARG A 130 6.34 -20.56 -6.87
CA ARG A 130 7.44 -21.42 -6.47
C ARG A 130 8.42 -21.74 -7.61
N LEU A 131 7.92 -21.91 -8.85
CA LEU A 131 8.75 -22.27 -10.01
C LEU A 131 9.41 -21.05 -10.67
N LEU A 132 8.70 -19.93 -10.77
CA LEU A 132 9.13 -18.80 -11.59
C LEU A 132 9.85 -17.72 -10.78
N TYR A 133 9.43 -17.40 -9.54
CA TYR A 133 9.99 -16.30 -8.77
C TYR A 133 11.49 -16.47 -8.51
N ARG A 134 11.96 -17.71 -8.39
CA ARG A 134 13.39 -18.02 -8.27
C ARG A 134 14.23 -17.65 -9.50
N LYS A 135 13.58 -17.33 -10.63
CA LYS A 135 14.22 -16.91 -11.87
C LYS A 135 14.36 -15.40 -11.98
N SER A 136 13.76 -14.63 -11.10
CA SER A 136 13.93 -13.17 -11.08
C SER A 136 15.36 -12.81 -10.68
N ASN A 137 15.86 -11.67 -11.16
CA ASN A 137 17.14 -11.14 -10.73
C ASN A 137 17.01 -10.55 -9.30
N ARG A 138 15.86 -9.94 -8.98
CA ARG A 138 15.54 -9.45 -7.64
C ARG A 138 14.06 -9.62 -7.35
N LEU A 139 13.76 -10.23 -6.18
CA LEU A 139 12.44 -10.25 -5.58
C LEU A 139 12.40 -9.22 -4.46
N ILE A 140 11.50 -8.24 -4.57
CA ILE A 140 11.35 -7.13 -3.63
C ILE A 140 10.17 -7.40 -2.72
N CYS A 141 10.46 -7.57 -1.44
CA CYS A 141 9.49 -7.76 -0.36
C CYS A 141 9.32 -6.46 0.43
N THR A 142 8.11 -6.17 0.87
CA THR A 142 7.81 -4.97 1.68
C THR A 142 8.10 -5.15 3.16
N SER A 143 8.31 -6.41 3.60
CA SER A 143 8.49 -6.76 5.01
C SER A 143 9.39 -7.98 5.20
N ILE A 144 9.96 -8.12 6.40
CA ILE A 144 10.73 -9.30 6.80
C ILE A 144 9.85 -10.56 6.75
N LYS A 145 8.63 -10.46 7.26
CA LYS A 145 7.66 -11.56 7.23
C LYS A 145 7.42 -12.07 5.81
N MET A 146 7.26 -11.17 4.84
CA MET A 146 7.07 -11.54 3.43
C MET A 146 8.32 -12.21 2.85
N ARG A 147 9.52 -11.69 3.15
CA ARG A 147 10.78 -12.33 2.77
C ARG A 147 10.86 -13.77 3.27
N ASP A 148 10.55 -13.97 4.55
CA ASP A 148 10.66 -15.28 5.19
C ASP A 148 9.66 -16.27 4.59
N GLU A 149 8.44 -15.84 4.28
CA GLU A 149 7.46 -16.65 3.56
C GLU A 149 7.98 -17.06 2.17
N PHE A 150 8.58 -16.15 1.40
CA PHE A 150 9.16 -16.50 0.10
C PHE A 150 10.32 -17.51 0.22
N ILE A 151 11.14 -17.39 1.27
CA ILE A 151 12.23 -18.35 1.51
C ILE A 151 11.68 -19.72 1.90
N PHE A 152 10.80 -19.78 2.90
CA PHE A 152 10.39 -21.04 3.51
C PHE A 152 9.29 -21.75 2.74
N ASP A 153 8.29 -21.03 2.21
CA ASP A 153 7.12 -21.64 1.56
C ASP A 153 7.30 -21.75 0.05
N PHE A 154 7.88 -20.73 -0.59
CA PHE A 154 8.06 -20.68 -2.04
C PHE A 154 9.46 -21.09 -2.49
N LYS A 155 10.40 -21.35 -1.56
CA LYS A 155 11.77 -21.79 -1.84
C LYS A 155 12.56 -20.83 -2.76
N VAL A 156 12.30 -19.53 -2.63
CA VAL A 156 13.05 -18.50 -3.35
C VAL A 156 14.41 -18.29 -2.67
N PRO A 157 15.52 -18.29 -3.42
CA PRO A 157 16.86 -18.09 -2.83
C PRO A 157 16.99 -16.74 -2.14
N LYS A 158 17.45 -16.73 -0.88
CA LYS A 158 17.63 -15.51 -0.06
C LYS A 158 18.46 -14.42 -0.77
N ARG A 159 19.48 -14.81 -1.56
CA ARG A 159 20.39 -13.89 -2.26
C ARG A 159 19.71 -12.95 -3.26
N ILE A 160 18.54 -13.34 -3.82
CA ILE A 160 17.80 -12.50 -4.77
C ILE A 160 16.69 -11.68 -4.10
N ILE A 161 16.48 -11.85 -2.78
CA ILE A 161 15.41 -11.14 -2.07
C ILE A 161 15.94 -9.87 -1.44
N GLY A 162 15.36 -8.75 -1.85
CA GLY A 162 15.58 -7.44 -1.23
C GLY A 162 14.36 -7.01 -0.40
N ILE A 163 14.60 -6.31 0.71
CA ILE A 163 13.53 -5.66 1.47
C ILE A 163 13.51 -4.19 1.08
N LEU A 164 12.35 -3.73 0.59
CA LEU A 164 12.09 -2.35 0.25
C LEU A 164 10.78 -1.92 0.89
N PRO A 165 10.82 -1.16 1.98
CA PRO A 165 9.62 -0.58 2.57
C PRO A 165 8.88 0.33 1.59
N ASN A 166 7.62 0.64 1.87
CA ASN A 166 6.88 1.61 1.08
C ASN A 166 7.42 3.03 1.38
N PRO A 167 7.84 3.81 0.37
CA PRO A 167 8.33 5.16 0.58
C PRO A 167 7.21 6.11 0.95
N VAL A 168 7.46 6.98 1.93
CA VAL A 168 6.53 8.01 2.39
C VAL A 168 7.19 9.37 2.31
N ASP A 169 6.59 10.26 1.53
CA ASP A 169 6.97 11.67 1.46
C ASP A 169 6.33 12.42 2.62
N VAL A 170 7.05 12.50 3.75
CA VAL A 170 6.56 13.14 4.97
C VAL A 170 6.27 14.63 4.76
N GLU A 171 7.11 15.32 4.01
CA GLU A 171 6.96 16.77 3.80
C GLU A 171 5.75 17.08 2.95
N ALA A 172 5.58 16.42 1.80
CA ALA A 172 4.43 16.59 0.93
C ALA A 172 3.11 16.23 1.64
N ILE A 173 3.10 15.14 2.43
CA ILE A 173 1.94 14.74 3.23
C ILE A 173 1.59 15.82 4.25
N ARG A 174 2.55 16.35 4.98
CA ARG A 174 2.31 17.36 6.02
C ARG A 174 1.86 18.69 5.44
N ILE A 175 2.41 19.13 4.32
CA ILE A 175 1.94 20.31 3.59
C ILE A 175 0.49 20.11 3.14
N SER A 176 0.18 18.95 2.57
CA SER A 176 -1.18 18.64 2.11
C SER A 176 -2.18 18.48 3.25
N ALA A 177 -1.71 18.22 4.47
CA ALA A 177 -2.51 18.06 5.68
C ALA A 177 -2.78 19.37 6.44
N LEU A 178 -2.23 20.52 6.00
CA LEU A 178 -2.37 21.81 6.72
C LEU A 178 -3.83 22.22 6.96
N GLN A 179 -4.72 21.93 6.01
CA GLN A 179 -6.16 22.17 6.17
C GLN A 179 -6.82 20.92 6.79
N MET A 180 -6.66 20.73 8.08
CA MET A 180 -7.22 19.60 8.80
C MET A 180 -8.75 19.55 8.68
N LYS A 181 -9.28 18.35 8.41
CA LYS A 181 -10.72 18.06 8.40
C LYS A 181 -11.08 17.14 9.55
N ARG A 182 -12.15 17.48 10.26
CA ARG A 182 -12.59 16.76 11.43
C ARG A 182 -14.12 16.57 11.41
N PHE A 183 -14.58 15.42 11.83
CA PHE A 183 -15.99 15.18 12.12
C PHE A 183 -16.15 15.13 13.63
N ASP A 184 -16.32 16.31 14.24
CA ASP A 184 -16.32 16.50 15.68
C ASP A 184 -17.73 16.59 16.26
N LYS A 185 -17.94 15.95 17.39
CA LYS A 185 -19.16 16.02 18.21
C LYS A 185 -18.85 16.13 19.70
N GLY A 186 -17.66 16.67 20.03
CA GLY A 186 -17.19 16.84 21.39
C GLY A 186 -16.56 15.61 22.03
N GLY A 187 -16.39 14.51 21.26
CA GLY A 187 -15.71 13.30 21.68
C GLY A 187 -14.45 13.00 20.86
N VAL A 188 -13.91 11.81 21.03
CA VAL A 188 -12.74 11.36 20.26
C VAL A 188 -13.09 11.18 18.78
N CYS A 189 -12.25 11.71 17.90
CA CYS A 189 -12.40 11.61 16.45
C CYS A 189 -11.49 10.52 15.90
N TYR A 190 -12.07 9.43 15.46
CA TYR A 190 -11.40 8.32 14.81
C TYR A 190 -11.46 8.46 13.30
N VAL A 191 -10.43 7.99 12.62
CA VAL A 191 -10.39 7.86 11.16
C VAL A 191 -9.93 6.47 10.76
N ALA A 192 -10.50 5.94 9.67
CA ALA A 192 -10.06 4.72 9.03
C ALA A 192 -10.10 4.90 7.51
N ALA A 193 -9.19 4.25 6.78
CA ALA A 193 -9.11 4.41 5.33
C ALA A 193 -8.75 3.11 4.61
N GLY A 194 -9.34 2.91 3.44
CA GLY A 194 -9.06 1.78 2.57
C GLY A 194 -10.23 1.41 1.68
N ARG A 195 -10.01 0.47 0.76
CA ARG A 195 -11.09 -0.06 -0.08
C ARG A 195 -12.16 -0.73 0.78
N LEU A 196 -13.43 -0.47 0.49
CA LEU A 196 -14.55 -1.06 1.22
C LEU A 196 -14.78 -2.52 0.76
N VAL A 197 -13.88 -3.41 1.19
CA VAL A 197 -13.85 -4.84 0.90
C VAL A 197 -13.60 -5.65 2.17
N PHE A 198 -13.90 -6.94 2.15
CA PHE A 198 -13.77 -7.85 3.30
C PHE A 198 -12.39 -7.81 3.98
N GLN A 199 -11.32 -7.68 3.19
CA GLN A 199 -9.95 -7.58 3.67
C GLN A 199 -9.79 -6.48 4.73
N LYS A 200 -10.39 -5.30 4.53
CA LYS A 200 -10.20 -4.10 5.37
C LYS A 200 -10.97 -4.16 6.70
N GLY A 201 -11.93 -5.09 6.86
CA GLY A 201 -12.58 -5.36 8.13
C GLY A 201 -13.43 -4.22 8.68
N PHE A 202 -13.97 -3.34 7.82
CA PHE A 202 -14.85 -2.24 8.28
C PHE A 202 -16.16 -2.76 8.90
N ASP A 203 -16.60 -3.93 8.51
CA ASP A 203 -17.75 -4.63 9.09
C ASP A 203 -17.57 -4.94 10.58
N ARG A 204 -16.37 -5.40 10.97
CA ARG A 204 -16.03 -5.64 12.38
C ARG A 204 -15.70 -4.34 13.11
N LEU A 205 -15.08 -3.36 12.44
CA LEU A 205 -14.81 -2.04 13.02
C LEU A 205 -16.10 -1.34 13.48
N LEU A 206 -17.16 -1.38 12.68
CA LEU A 206 -18.47 -0.80 13.04
C LEU A 206 -19.05 -1.48 14.27
N CYS A 207 -18.96 -2.82 14.39
CA CYS A 207 -19.38 -3.55 15.58
C CYS A 207 -18.58 -3.11 16.81
N TRP A 208 -17.27 -2.99 16.71
CA TRP A 208 -16.41 -2.57 17.81
C TRP A 208 -16.65 -1.12 18.21
N PHE A 209 -16.81 -0.23 17.22
CA PHE A 209 -17.12 1.17 17.45
C PHE A 209 -18.47 1.40 18.14
N SER A 210 -19.47 0.54 17.89
CA SER A 210 -20.78 0.61 18.57
C SER A 210 -20.69 0.39 20.09
N LYS A 211 -19.64 -0.34 20.54
CA LYS A 211 -19.39 -0.70 21.96
C LYS A 211 -18.63 0.37 22.73
N LEU A 212 -18.22 1.47 22.08
CA LEU A 212 -17.57 2.57 22.78
C LEU A 212 -18.46 3.18 23.88
N GLU A 213 -17.85 3.49 25.01
CA GLU A 213 -18.51 4.14 26.16
C GLU A 213 -18.92 5.56 25.82
N ASP A 214 -17.98 6.35 25.27
CA ASP A 214 -18.24 7.73 24.83
C ASP A 214 -19.09 7.75 23.55
N LYS A 215 -20.33 8.23 23.71
CA LYS A 215 -21.31 8.33 22.60
C LYS A 215 -21.12 9.58 21.74
N ASN A 216 -20.26 10.53 22.14
CA ASN A 216 -19.89 11.71 21.36
C ASN A 216 -18.74 11.42 20.39
N SER A 217 -18.02 10.33 20.60
CA SER A 217 -16.96 9.90 19.68
C SER A 217 -17.49 9.62 18.29
N THR A 218 -16.69 9.99 17.28
CA THR A 218 -17.05 9.87 15.85
C THR A 218 -16.04 9.03 15.09
N LEU A 219 -16.48 8.42 13.99
CA LEU A 219 -15.65 7.64 13.06
C LEU A 219 -15.85 8.14 11.64
N THR A 220 -14.76 8.55 10.99
CA THR A 220 -14.73 8.87 9.56
C THR A 220 -14.10 7.72 8.81
N ILE A 221 -14.77 7.21 7.78
CA ILE A 221 -14.29 6.14 6.91
C ILE A 221 -14.06 6.70 5.51
N LEU A 222 -12.81 6.61 5.03
CA LEU A 222 -12.39 7.06 3.72
C LEU A 222 -12.20 5.87 2.78
N GLY A 223 -12.75 5.97 1.58
CA GLY A 223 -12.59 4.98 0.52
C GLY A 223 -13.90 4.49 -0.07
N GLU A 224 -13.76 3.71 -1.13
CA GLU A 224 -14.85 3.11 -1.89
C GLU A 224 -14.66 1.61 -2.05
N GLY A 225 -15.72 0.91 -2.43
CA GLY A 225 -15.67 -0.52 -2.70
C GLY A 225 -17.03 -1.20 -2.65
N GLY A 226 -17.06 -2.48 -3.03
CA GLY A 226 -18.30 -3.23 -3.20
C GLY A 226 -19.15 -3.41 -1.94
N LEU A 227 -18.56 -3.27 -0.75
CA LEU A 227 -19.29 -3.42 0.51
C LEU A 227 -19.92 -2.10 1.03
N LYS A 228 -19.88 -0.98 0.26
CA LYS A 228 -20.38 0.32 0.72
C LYS A 228 -21.81 0.23 1.25
N ASN A 229 -22.73 -0.27 0.45
CA ASN A 229 -24.15 -0.36 0.82
C ASN A 229 -24.38 -1.25 2.06
N GLU A 230 -23.64 -2.37 2.17
CA GLU A 230 -23.71 -3.27 3.31
C GLU A 230 -23.24 -2.57 4.60
N LEU A 231 -22.11 -1.85 4.53
CA LEU A 231 -21.55 -1.10 5.66
C LEU A 231 -22.46 0.05 6.10
N GLU A 232 -23.05 0.78 5.16
CA GLU A 232 -24.04 1.83 5.46
C GLU A 232 -25.29 1.27 6.12
N ASN A 233 -25.80 0.12 5.66
CA ASN A 233 -26.93 -0.58 6.31
C ASN A 233 -26.54 -1.07 7.71
N LYS A 234 -25.36 -1.64 7.88
CA LYS A 234 -24.85 -2.04 9.19
C LYS A 234 -24.74 -0.86 10.16
N THR A 235 -24.31 0.30 9.67
CA THR A 235 -24.26 1.54 10.46
C THR A 235 -25.64 1.95 10.98
N LYS A 236 -26.69 1.79 10.16
CA LYS A 236 -28.09 2.04 10.59
C LYS A 236 -28.54 1.04 11.65
N LEU A 237 -28.31 -0.25 11.44
CA LEU A 237 -28.67 -1.32 12.37
C LEU A 237 -28.00 -1.16 13.75
N LEU A 238 -26.77 -0.64 13.78
CA LEU A 238 -26.03 -0.40 15.01
C LEU A 238 -26.33 0.97 15.66
N ASN A 239 -27.30 1.73 15.12
CA ASN A 239 -27.63 3.10 15.58
C ASN A 239 -26.46 4.08 15.54
N LEU A 240 -25.54 3.93 14.56
CA LEU A 240 -24.34 4.74 14.42
C LEU A 240 -24.46 5.86 13.36
N LYS A 241 -25.63 6.06 12.73
CA LYS A 241 -25.85 7.00 11.62
C LYS A 241 -25.31 8.41 11.90
N ASN A 242 -25.44 8.87 13.15
CA ASN A 242 -25.00 10.20 13.56
C ASN A 242 -23.54 10.27 14.02
N ARG A 243 -22.84 9.12 14.12
CA ARG A 243 -21.48 9.02 14.66
C ARG A 243 -20.47 8.49 13.62
N VAL A 244 -20.96 7.87 12.53
CA VAL A 244 -20.11 7.34 11.46
C VAL A 244 -20.40 8.10 10.17
N LYS A 245 -19.32 8.52 9.49
CA LYS A 245 -19.39 9.21 8.20
C LYS A 245 -18.55 8.50 7.16
N PHE A 246 -19.14 8.14 6.03
CA PHE A 246 -18.45 7.65 4.85
C PHE A 246 -18.18 8.82 3.90
N ILE A 247 -16.92 9.08 3.59
CA ILE A 247 -16.52 10.20 2.73
C ILE A 247 -16.46 9.78 1.24
N GLY A 248 -16.28 8.48 0.97
CA GLY A 248 -15.97 8.00 -0.37
C GLY A 248 -14.47 8.07 -0.68
N PHE A 249 -14.14 8.01 -1.97
CA PHE A 249 -12.76 8.23 -2.42
C PHE A 249 -12.33 9.67 -2.10
N CYS A 250 -11.12 9.82 -1.60
CA CYS A 250 -10.57 11.12 -1.21
C CYS A 250 -9.14 11.25 -1.75
N ASP A 251 -8.91 12.25 -2.60
CA ASP A 251 -7.59 12.51 -3.20
C ASP A 251 -6.57 12.95 -2.15
N ASN A 252 -7.03 13.72 -1.15
CA ASN A 252 -6.20 14.15 -0.04
C ASN A 252 -6.74 13.61 1.29
N PRO A 253 -6.45 12.34 1.64
CA PRO A 253 -6.88 11.73 2.90
C PRO A 253 -6.14 12.30 4.11
N TRP A 254 -4.97 12.91 3.90
CA TRP A 254 -4.08 13.36 4.96
C TRP A 254 -4.69 14.47 5.81
N GLN A 255 -5.58 15.30 5.24
CA GLN A 255 -6.36 16.29 5.99
C GLN A 255 -7.23 15.64 7.08
N TRP A 256 -7.80 14.47 6.78
CA TRP A 256 -8.60 13.69 7.71
C TRP A 256 -7.74 12.96 8.74
N TYR A 257 -6.57 12.43 8.31
CA TYR A 257 -5.64 11.79 9.24
C TYR A 257 -5.13 12.80 10.25
N ALA A 258 -4.65 13.96 9.81
CA ALA A 258 -4.14 15.02 10.69
C ALA A 258 -5.21 15.56 11.66
N GLY A 259 -6.48 15.64 11.22
CA GLY A 259 -7.60 16.09 12.03
C GLY A 259 -8.14 15.07 13.02
N ALA A 260 -7.73 13.80 12.93
CA ALA A 260 -8.17 12.77 13.85
C ALA A 260 -7.28 12.64 15.08
N ASP A 261 -7.86 12.12 16.17
CA ASP A 261 -7.12 11.78 17.38
C ASP A 261 -6.38 10.48 17.24
N VAL A 262 -6.95 9.51 16.47
CA VAL A 262 -6.39 8.17 16.24
C VAL A 262 -6.85 7.64 14.89
N PHE A 263 -5.93 6.93 14.20
CA PHE A 263 -6.24 6.13 13.04
C PHE A 263 -6.54 4.68 13.45
N LEU A 264 -7.59 4.08 12.89
CA LEU A 264 -7.99 2.69 13.16
C LEU A 264 -7.70 1.78 11.97
N LEU A 265 -6.91 0.73 12.19
CA LEU A 265 -6.66 -0.32 11.20
C LEU A 265 -7.30 -1.62 11.65
N SER A 266 -8.45 -1.94 11.08
CA SER A 266 -9.21 -3.16 11.36
C SER A 266 -9.00 -4.26 10.32
N SER A 267 -7.97 -4.18 9.50
CA SER A 267 -7.74 -5.11 8.40
C SER A 267 -7.54 -6.54 8.88
N ARG A 268 -8.12 -7.51 8.16
CA ARG A 268 -7.91 -8.93 8.39
C ARG A 268 -6.54 -9.40 7.91
N TRP A 269 -5.99 -8.72 6.90
CA TRP A 269 -4.62 -8.92 6.41
C TRP A 269 -4.13 -7.71 5.61
N GLU A 270 -2.82 -7.46 5.70
CA GLU A 270 -2.09 -6.47 4.89
C GLU A 270 -0.69 -7.00 4.56
N GLY A 271 -0.09 -6.46 3.51
CA GLY A 271 1.36 -6.56 3.31
C GLY A 271 2.07 -5.51 4.18
N MET A 272 2.00 -4.26 3.74
CA MET A 272 2.40 -3.08 4.50
C MET A 272 1.31 -2.02 4.31
N PRO A 273 0.59 -1.62 5.38
CA PRO A 273 -0.55 -0.70 5.26
C PRO A 273 -0.09 0.75 5.05
N ASN A 274 -0.16 1.27 3.82
CA ASN A 274 0.24 2.64 3.48
C ASN A 274 -0.51 3.69 4.32
N SER A 275 -1.82 3.51 4.52
CA SER A 275 -2.63 4.43 5.31
C SER A 275 -2.14 4.60 6.75
N VAL A 276 -1.53 3.57 7.33
CA VAL A 276 -0.88 3.65 8.64
C VAL A 276 0.39 4.50 8.56
N LEU A 277 1.25 4.23 7.57
CA LEU A 277 2.48 5.01 7.38
C LEU A 277 2.17 6.49 7.14
N GLU A 278 1.16 6.77 6.32
CA GLU A 278 0.69 8.12 6.02
C GLU A 278 0.07 8.80 7.27
N SER A 279 -0.70 8.06 8.08
CA SER A 279 -1.25 8.56 9.34
C SER A 279 -0.14 8.94 10.33
N LEU A 280 0.88 8.10 10.46
CA LEU A 280 2.06 8.39 11.29
C LEU A 280 2.84 9.60 10.76
N ALA A 281 2.95 9.77 9.45
CA ALA A 281 3.54 10.95 8.83
C ALA A 281 2.78 12.23 9.20
N CYS A 282 1.45 12.17 9.29
CA CYS A 282 0.60 13.27 9.78
C CYS A 282 0.72 13.54 11.29
N GLY A 283 1.44 12.70 12.04
CA GLY A 283 1.53 12.79 13.49
C GLY A 283 0.31 12.22 14.22
N THR A 284 -0.43 11.31 13.58
CA THR A 284 -1.62 10.68 14.15
C THR A 284 -1.32 9.24 14.55
N PRO A 285 -1.47 8.89 15.84
CA PRO A 285 -1.23 7.55 16.35
C PRO A 285 -2.23 6.54 15.79
N VAL A 286 -1.92 5.24 15.93
CA VAL A 286 -2.65 4.15 15.29
C VAL A 286 -3.04 3.08 16.30
N ILE A 287 -4.28 2.60 16.22
CA ILE A 287 -4.70 1.33 16.82
C ILE A 287 -4.91 0.34 15.67
N ALA A 288 -4.24 -0.80 15.73
CA ALA A 288 -4.27 -1.80 14.67
C ALA A 288 -4.50 -3.22 15.21
N THR A 289 -5.15 -4.05 14.40
CA THR A 289 -5.22 -5.49 14.69
C THR A 289 -3.90 -6.18 14.37
N GLU A 290 -3.53 -7.20 15.12
CA GLU A 290 -2.28 -7.96 14.91
C GLU A 290 -2.28 -8.74 13.58
N GLU A 291 -3.46 -9.05 13.03
CA GLU A 291 -3.61 -9.72 11.74
C GLU A 291 -3.19 -8.83 10.57
N SER A 292 -3.04 -7.54 10.80
CA SER A 292 -2.71 -6.54 9.77
C SER A 292 -1.25 -6.63 9.25
N GLY A 293 -0.63 -7.79 9.30
CA GLY A 293 0.62 -8.10 8.61
C GLY A 293 1.83 -7.28 9.06
N GLY A 294 2.35 -6.40 8.19
CA GLY A 294 3.56 -5.61 8.42
C GLY A 294 3.51 -4.60 9.57
N ILE A 295 2.37 -4.48 10.27
CA ILE A 295 2.21 -3.55 11.40
C ILE A 295 3.22 -3.81 12.53
N LYS A 296 3.54 -5.09 12.80
CA LYS A 296 4.52 -5.46 13.85
C LYS A 296 5.90 -4.88 13.58
N GLU A 297 6.32 -4.82 12.32
CA GLU A 297 7.61 -4.24 11.94
C GLU A 297 7.66 -2.71 12.10
N ILE A 298 6.50 -2.04 12.12
CA ILE A 298 6.41 -0.61 12.41
C ILE A 298 6.62 -0.40 13.93
N VAL A 299 5.99 -1.23 14.77
CA VAL A 299 6.08 -1.14 16.25
C VAL A 299 7.47 -1.41 16.78
N GLU A 300 8.18 -2.43 16.23
CA GLU A 300 9.53 -2.81 16.65
C GLU A 300 10.57 -1.67 16.58
N GLN A 301 10.26 -0.59 15.88
CA GLN A 301 11.13 0.59 15.75
C GLN A 301 11.09 1.55 16.96
N LYS A 302 10.56 1.13 18.11
CA LYS A 302 10.51 1.92 19.38
C LYS A 302 9.91 3.32 19.22
N ILE A 303 8.81 3.43 18.51
CA ILE A 303 8.11 4.70 18.35
C ILE A 303 7.17 4.88 19.53
N ASN A 304 7.60 5.58 20.57
CA ASN A 304 6.84 6.17 21.68
C ASN A 304 5.33 5.84 21.73
N ASN A 305 4.95 4.57 21.81
CA ASN A 305 3.54 4.09 21.85
C ASN A 305 2.62 4.66 20.74
N SER A 306 3.18 5.13 19.63
CA SER A 306 2.40 5.70 18.53
C SER A 306 1.56 4.67 17.77
N VAL A 307 1.87 3.40 17.93
CA VAL A 307 1.13 2.28 17.34
C VAL A 307 0.81 1.26 18.44
N VAL A 308 -0.48 1.06 18.68
CA VAL A 308 -1.01 0.06 19.60
C VAL A 308 -1.52 -1.12 18.77
N VAL A 309 -0.90 -2.28 18.92
CA VAL A 309 -1.33 -3.51 18.24
C VAL A 309 -2.07 -4.39 19.23
N VAL A 310 -3.28 -4.82 18.86
CA VAL A 310 -4.18 -5.56 19.74
C VAL A 310 -4.79 -6.77 19.03
N SER A 311 -5.15 -7.78 19.82
CA SER A 311 -5.81 -9.01 19.36
C SER A 311 -7.30 -9.03 19.73
N GLY A 312 -8.14 -9.17 18.71
CA GLY A 312 -9.56 -9.35 18.87
C GLY A 312 -10.32 -8.10 19.35
N GLU A 313 -11.64 -8.27 19.47
CA GLU A 313 -12.59 -7.21 19.77
C GLU A 313 -12.36 -6.51 21.12
N GLN A 314 -12.24 -7.29 22.19
CA GLN A 314 -12.19 -6.73 23.55
C GLN A 314 -11.00 -5.79 23.74
N GLN A 315 -9.81 -6.20 23.25
CA GLN A 315 -8.62 -5.38 23.35
C GLN A 315 -8.70 -4.15 22.44
N PHE A 316 -9.31 -4.28 21.25
CA PHE A 316 -9.48 -3.17 20.32
C PHE A 316 -10.41 -2.09 20.91
N VAL A 317 -11.56 -2.50 21.48
CA VAL A 317 -12.50 -1.59 22.16
C VAL A 317 -11.84 -0.94 23.37
N LYS A 318 -11.11 -1.71 24.19
CA LYS A 318 -10.36 -1.15 25.34
C LYS A 318 -9.33 -0.13 24.89
N ALA A 319 -8.59 -0.40 23.82
CA ALA A 319 -7.62 0.56 23.27
C ALA A 319 -8.31 1.83 22.76
N MET A 320 -9.45 1.72 22.07
CA MET A 320 -10.22 2.90 21.68
C MET A 320 -10.71 3.73 22.88
N ASN A 321 -11.27 3.09 23.92
CA ASN A 321 -11.74 3.79 25.12
C ASN A 321 -10.61 4.50 25.91
N SER A 322 -9.34 4.11 25.69
CA SER A 322 -8.19 4.77 26.35
C SER A 322 -7.65 5.99 25.60
N VAL A 323 -8.17 6.29 24.41
CA VAL A 323 -7.71 7.42 23.60
C VAL A 323 -8.14 8.73 24.24
N LYS A 324 -7.20 9.69 24.28
CA LYS A 324 -7.49 11.07 24.73
C LYS A 324 -7.65 11.98 23.52
N ILE A 325 -8.54 12.97 23.65
CA ILE A 325 -8.75 14.00 22.64
C ILE A 325 -7.44 14.79 22.47
N LYS A 326 -6.99 14.95 21.23
CA LYS A 326 -5.79 15.70 20.88
C LYS A 326 -6.03 17.20 21.01
N ASN A 327 -5.05 17.93 21.51
CA ASN A 327 -5.11 19.39 21.50
C ASN A 327 -5.09 19.87 20.04
N GLN A 328 -6.17 20.51 19.61
CA GLN A 328 -6.40 20.90 18.20
C GLN A 328 -5.44 22.00 17.72
N ASN A 329 -4.85 22.77 18.63
CA ASN A 329 -3.93 23.86 18.30
C ASN A 329 -2.49 23.37 18.06
N TYR A 330 -2.23 22.08 18.18
CA TYR A 330 -0.89 21.53 18.05
C TYR A 330 -0.80 20.50 16.93
N GLN A 331 -0.12 20.86 15.86
CA GLN A 331 0.26 19.92 14.81
C GLN A 331 1.45 19.08 15.31
N SER A 332 1.17 17.86 15.76
CA SER A 332 2.22 16.93 16.21
C SER A 332 3.28 16.72 15.13
N GLY A 333 4.53 16.54 15.51
CA GLY A 333 5.58 16.10 14.61
C GLY A 333 5.24 14.75 13.96
N SER A 334 5.97 14.38 12.90
CA SER A 334 5.82 13.04 12.29
C SER A 334 6.17 11.96 13.29
N LEU A 335 5.33 10.94 13.36
CA LEU A 335 5.54 9.72 14.14
C LEU A 335 6.08 8.57 13.27
N LEU A 336 6.36 8.84 11.98
CA LEU A 336 6.83 7.83 11.04
C LEU A 336 8.30 7.46 11.32
N PRO A 337 8.64 6.15 11.40
CA PRO A 337 10.04 5.73 11.51
C PRO A 337 10.86 6.13 10.29
N GLU A 338 12.10 6.53 10.50
CA GLU A 338 13.04 6.99 9.48
C GLU A 338 13.19 6.03 8.28
N LYS A 339 13.16 4.71 8.54
CA LYS A 339 13.31 3.70 7.47
C LYS A 339 12.21 3.74 6.40
N TYR A 340 11.05 4.39 6.68
CA TYR A 340 9.93 4.53 5.73
C TYR A 340 9.94 5.87 5.01
N ARG A 341 10.81 6.81 5.40
CA ARG A 341 10.95 8.07 4.66
C ARG A 341 11.43 7.80 3.24
N LYS A 342 10.89 8.53 2.28
CA LYS A 342 11.19 8.32 0.85
C LYS A 342 12.70 8.34 0.57
N GLU A 343 13.46 9.24 1.19
CA GLU A 343 14.90 9.40 1.00
C GLU A 343 15.66 8.11 1.36
N ASN A 344 15.30 7.50 2.50
CA ASN A 344 15.94 6.27 2.98
C ASN A 344 15.54 5.06 2.12
N VAL A 345 14.29 5.00 1.67
CA VAL A 345 13.83 3.91 0.79
C VAL A 345 14.48 4.01 -0.58
N ILE A 346 14.56 5.21 -1.17
CA ILE A 346 15.17 5.42 -2.48
C ILE A 346 16.66 5.10 -2.45
N SER A 347 17.38 5.44 -1.38
CA SER A 347 18.81 5.11 -1.26
C SER A 347 19.09 3.61 -1.35
N ILE A 348 18.14 2.76 -0.94
CA ILE A 348 18.23 1.30 -1.11
C ILE A 348 18.16 0.94 -2.60
N VAL A 349 17.22 1.55 -3.34
CA VAL A 349 17.06 1.29 -4.79
C VAL A 349 18.26 1.79 -5.56
N GLU A 350 18.78 2.97 -5.24
CA GLU A 350 19.99 3.52 -5.86
C GLU A 350 21.20 2.59 -5.67
N ARG A 351 21.37 2.03 -4.47
CA ARG A 351 22.41 1.04 -4.21
C ARG A 351 22.26 -0.17 -5.14
N TRP A 352 21.03 -0.68 -5.29
CA TRP A 352 20.77 -1.80 -6.19
C TRP A 352 21.03 -1.48 -7.66
N ILE A 353 20.71 -0.25 -8.08
CA ILE A 353 21.01 0.22 -9.45
C ILE A 353 22.52 0.32 -9.67
N ASN A 354 23.26 0.77 -8.68
CA ASN A 354 24.74 0.90 -8.75
C ASN A 354 25.44 -0.47 -8.73
N GLU A 355 24.81 -1.52 -8.23
CA GLU A 355 25.28 -2.89 -8.31
C GLU A 355 25.13 -3.51 -9.71
N LEU A 356 24.35 -2.89 -10.62
CA LEU A 356 24.18 -3.37 -12.00
C LEU A 356 25.49 -3.17 -12.78
N LYS A 357 26.09 -4.27 -13.14
CA LYS A 357 27.32 -4.30 -13.97
C LYS A 357 27.05 -4.06 -15.45
#